data_049765769a8f31833e833737a5e36d8b
#
_entry.id   049765769a8f31833e833737a5e36d8b
#
_cell.length_a   1.000
_cell.length_b   1.000
_cell.length_c   1.000
_cell.angle_alpha   90.00
_cell.angle_beta   90.00
_cell.angle_gamma   90.00
#
_symmetry.space_group_name_H-M   'P 1'
#
loop_
_entity.id
_entity.type
_entity.pdbx_description
1 polymer ?
#
loop_
_entity_poly.entity_id
_entity_poly.type
_entity_poly.pdbx_seq_one_letter_code
_entity_poly.pdbx_strand_id
1 'polypeptide(L)'
;EIGVRLVGSEMCIRDRYGNMDMEEKLAFLDEHYLSHFDYLDVDSVIQEQKEFGACRDVTLEYPVAENEGEEDNTYLSYNMVVGNAADSQMAMAFEVLDYALLSAPGAPLKQALLDVKAGKDVYGSYDDGILQPYFTVIAKGSNPDRKEEFVSVIRQVLGDIVKNGIDKKAVEAGINYFEFRYREADFSSYPKGLMYSLDILGDWLYEKGNPFAQVQQLTVFENLKKAVNEGYFEELIRKYLLENPHGCIMTLIPKKGLAAQREKELEEKLEAYRSSLSEEQLDAMVEKTKALEAYQEAGEDPKALECIPMLKRSDIKKEAAKIVNEELTVDNSLFLYHDVCTNGIGYVDLMFKTDSIAPEQIPYLGLLKSVLGYVDTEHYTYGELFNEINANTGGINCGVEVFDRADSTEEFQAMFSVRGKALYTKMDFLFKMIGEILNLSLIHISEPTRRTPI
;
A
#
# COMPACT_ATOMS: atom_id res chain seq x y z
N GLU A 1 19.09 15.63 -2.81
CA GLU A 1 20.29 14.88 -3.21
C GLU A 1 19.87 13.58 -3.86
N ILE A 2 19.52 13.66 -5.13
CA ILE A 2 19.61 12.49 -6.01
C ILE A 2 21.12 12.30 -6.19
N GLY A 3 21.72 11.89 -5.11
CA GLY A 3 23.15 11.88 -4.99
C GLY A 3 23.73 10.71 -5.72
N VAL A 4 24.97 10.84 -5.99
CA VAL A 4 26.01 9.91 -6.43
C VAL A 4 25.87 8.44 -5.92
N ARG A 5 24.89 8.12 -5.09
CA ARG A 5 24.62 6.77 -4.56
C ARG A 5 23.59 5.98 -5.38
N LEU A 6 22.95 6.61 -6.35
CA LEU A 6 22.00 5.95 -7.25
C LEU A 6 22.58 5.78 -8.67
N VAL A 7 23.90 5.84 -8.81
CA VAL A 7 24.57 5.61 -10.08
C VAL A 7 24.99 4.14 -10.14
N GLY A 8 24.00 3.28 -10.28
CA GLY A 8 24.20 1.95 -10.84
C GLY A 8 23.79 1.97 -12.31
N SER A 9 24.13 0.95 -13.07
CA SER A 9 23.73 0.80 -14.48
C SER A 9 22.20 0.83 -14.64
N GLU A 10 21.47 0.42 -13.62
CA GLU A 10 20.00 0.34 -13.56
C GLU A 10 19.34 1.72 -13.46
N MET A 11 19.99 2.69 -12.90
CA MET A 11 19.53 4.09 -12.89
C MET A 11 19.47 4.72 -14.28
N CYS A 12 20.15 4.11 -15.25
CA CYS A 12 20.11 4.54 -16.64
C CYS A 12 19.00 3.88 -17.46
N ILE A 13 18.17 3.02 -16.82
CA ILE A 13 17.00 2.42 -17.46
C ILE A 13 15.97 3.52 -17.72
N ARG A 14 15.43 3.51 -18.95
CA ARG A 14 14.40 4.43 -19.39
C ARG A 14 13.17 3.67 -19.83
N ASP A 15 12.22 3.58 -18.92
CA ASP A 15 10.97 2.91 -19.18
C ASP A 15 10.07 3.69 -20.11
N ARG A 16 9.32 2.97 -20.94
CA ARG A 16 8.31 3.51 -21.84
C ARG A 16 7.06 2.68 -21.74
N TYR A 17 5.94 3.35 -21.61
CA TYR A 17 4.63 2.74 -21.60
C TYR A 17 3.63 3.61 -22.37
N GLY A 18 2.73 2.96 -23.09
CA GLY A 18 1.65 3.61 -23.81
C GLY A 18 1.71 3.34 -25.32
N ASN A 19 0.77 3.94 -26.04
CA ASN A 19 0.62 3.78 -27.49
C ASN A 19 1.50 4.79 -28.24
N MET A 20 2.81 4.62 -28.16
CA MET A 20 3.78 5.44 -28.88
C MET A 20 4.51 4.59 -29.93
N ASP A 21 5.06 5.24 -30.96
CA ASP A 21 5.94 4.59 -31.92
C ASP A 21 7.29 4.32 -31.24
N MET A 22 7.52 3.04 -30.90
CA MET A 22 8.73 2.62 -30.21
C MET A 22 9.97 2.71 -31.09
N GLU A 23 9.85 2.42 -32.40
CA GLU A 23 10.99 2.46 -33.32
C GLU A 23 11.47 3.91 -33.49
N GLU A 24 10.55 4.86 -33.67
CA GLU A 24 10.88 6.30 -33.73
C GLU A 24 11.58 6.76 -32.45
N LYS A 25 11.08 6.36 -31.27
CA LYS A 25 11.65 6.78 -29.98
C LYS A 25 13.01 6.14 -29.70
N LEU A 26 13.20 4.88 -30.06
CA LEU A 26 14.50 4.22 -29.94
C LEU A 26 15.52 4.83 -30.90
N ALA A 27 15.14 5.10 -32.15
CA ALA A 27 16.00 5.78 -33.11
C ALA A 27 16.43 7.17 -32.60
N PHE A 28 15.47 7.95 -32.06
CA PHE A 28 15.77 9.25 -31.46
C PHE A 28 16.76 9.15 -30.31
N LEU A 29 16.56 8.19 -29.39
CA LEU A 29 17.45 7.98 -28.25
C LEU A 29 18.85 7.56 -28.70
N ASP A 30 18.94 6.70 -29.70
CA ASP A 30 20.23 6.27 -30.25
C ASP A 30 20.96 7.42 -30.93
N GLU A 31 20.30 8.11 -31.88
CA GLU A 31 20.89 9.21 -32.65
C GLU A 31 21.35 10.38 -31.79
N HIS A 32 20.55 10.77 -30.80
CA HIS A 32 20.80 11.99 -30.00
C HIS A 32 21.56 11.77 -28.70
N TYR A 33 21.63 10.53 -28.21
CA TYR A 33 22.25 10.23 -26.91
C TYR A 33 23.19 9.03 -26.95
N LEU A 34 22.70 7.81 -27.23
CA LEU A 34 23.46 6.58 -27.00
C LEU A 34 24.66 6.46 -27.93
N SER A 35 24.55 6.86 -29.20
CA SER A 35 25.65 6.82 -30.16
C SER A 35 26.84 7.72 -29.80
N HIS A 36 26.69 8.61 -28.82
CA HIS A 36 27.77 9.46 -28.34
C HIS A 36 28.61 8.82 -27.21
N PHE A 37 28.26 7.64 -26.77
CA PHE A 37 28.90 6.94 -25.68
C PHE A 37 29.35 5.55 -26.10
N ASP A 38 30.54 5.16 -25.68
CA ASP A 38 31.00 3.79 -25.80
C ASP A 38 30.42 2.93 -24.67
N TYR A 39 30.27 1.63 -24.93
CA TYR A 39 29.88 0.69 -23.88
C TYR A 39 30.90 0.66 -22.76
N LEU A 40 30.44 0.85 -21.52
CA LEU A 40 31.24 0.72 -20.31
C LEU A 40 30.70 -0.42 -19.47
N ASP A 41 31.54 -1.40 -19.18
CA ASP A 41 31.21 -2.46 -18.24
C ASP A 41 31.31 -1.92 -16.81
N VAL A 42 30.17 -1.81 -16.13
CA VAL A 42 30.07 -1.28 -14.77
C VAL A 42 29.73 -2.42 -13.82
N ASP A 43 30.57 -2.67 -12.82
CA ASP A 43 30.24 -3.57 -11.73
C ASP A 43 29.34 -2.87 -10.73
N SER A 44 28.03 -3.05 -10.92
CA SER A 44 26.97 -2.48 -10.09
C SER A 44 26.18 -3.54 -9.31
N VAL A 45 26.66 -4.79 -9.30
CA VAL A 45 25.97 -5.91 -8.66
C VAL A 45 25.85 -5.70 -7.15
N ILE A 46 24.62 -5.60 -6.67
CA ILE A 46 24.32 -5.54 -5.24
C ILE A 46 24.51 -6.95 -4.66
N GLN A 47 25.38 -7.05 -3.68
CA GLN A 47 25.69 -8.33 -3.02
C GLN A 47 24.70 -8.61 -1.91
N GLU A 48 24.29 -9.88 -1.78
CA GLU A 48 23.45 -10.29 -0.65
C GLU A 48 24.18 -10.11 0.69
N GLN A 49 23.45 -9.61 1.68
CA GLN A 49 23.88 -9.61 3.07
C GLN A 49 23.96 -11.07 3.55
N LYS A 50 25.11 -11.48 4.04
CA LYS A 50 25.29 -12.82 4.64
C LYS A 50 24.37 -12.99 5.84
N GLU A 51 23.83 -14.19 5.97
CA GLU A 51 23.02 -14.54 7.13
C GLU A 51 23.73 -14.22 8.46
N PHE A 52 22.96 -13.71 9.40
CA PHE A 52 23.44 -13.57 10.77
C PHE A 52 23.51 -14.95 11.42
N GLY A 53 24.52 -15.22 12.20
CA GLY A 53 24.63 -16.51 12.89
C GLY A 53 23.55 -16.72 13.99
N ALA A 54 22.92 -15.65 14.42
CA ALA A 54 21.76 -15.60 15.33
C ALA A 54 20.98 -14.32 15.11
N CYS A 55 19.69 -14.34 15.45
CA CYS A 55 18.87 -13.12 15.47
C CYS A 55 19.52 -12.06 16.35
N ARG A 56 19.73 -10.87 15.82
CA ARG A 56 20.38 -9.76 16.54
C ARG A 56 19.39 -9.07 17.48
N ASP A 57 19.90 -8.59 18.60
CA ASP A 57 19.19 -7.69 19.51
C ASP A 57 19.85 -6.32 19.46
N VAL A 58 19.10 -5.30 19.01
CA VAL A 58 19.62 -3.95 18.80
C VAL A 58 18.75 -2.95 19.55
N THR A 59 19.40 -2.12 20.35
CA THR A 59 18.73 -0.99 21.02
C THR A 59 19.34 0.31 20.51
N LEU A 60 18.49 1.22 20.02
CA LEU A 60 18.85 2.54 19.53
C LEU A 60 18.02 3.61 20.22
N GLU A 61 18.58 4.83 20.29
CA GLU A 61 17.88 5.99 20.80
C GLU A 61 17.42 6.87 19.63
N TYR A 62 16.22 7.46 19.75
CA TYR A 62 15.71 8.43 18.81
C TYR A 62 15.28 9.73 19.52
N PRO A 63 15.39 10.89 18.86
CA PRO A 63 15.06 12.17 19.49
C PRO A 63 13.56 12.36 19.60
N VAL A 64 13.12 12.86 20.76
CA VAL A 64 11.76 13.35 20.99
C VAL A 64 11.81 14.80 21.47
N ALA A 65 10.71 15.52 21.28
CA ALA A 65 10.59 16.90 21.72
C ALA A 65 10.58 17.00 23.25
N GLU A 66 11.03 18.14 23.81
CA GLU A 66 11.10 18.35 25.27
C GLU A 66 9.73 18.23 25.97
N ASN A 67 8.66 18.56 25.26
CA ASN A 67 7.28 18.46 25.75
C ASN A 67 6.63 17.09 25.56
N GLU A 68 7.32 16.15 24.88
CA GLU A 68 6.86 14.75 24.73
C GLU A 68 7.30 13.90 25.91
N GLY A 69 6.48 12.88 26.27
CA GLY A 69 6.84 11.89 27.28
C GLY A 69 7.79 10.84 26.72
N GLU A 70 8.67 10.30 27.56
CA GLU A 70 9.49 9.13 27.20
C GLU A 70 8.75 7.81 27.51
N GLU A 71 7.82 7.83 28.45
CA GLU A 71 6.96 6.70 28.80
C GLU A 71 5.94 6.46 27.70
N ASP A 72 5.67 5.17 27.39
CA ASP A 72 4.75 4.73 26.34
C ASP A 72 5.08 5.32 24.96
N ASN A 73 6.35 5.48 24.66
CA ASN A 73 6.81 6.06 23.39
C ASN A 73 7.94 5.24 22.73
N THR A 74 8.24 4.08 23.27
CA THR A 74 9.19 3.13 22.68
C THR A 74 8.56 2.40 21.50
N TYR A 75 9.37 2.12 20.46
CA TYR A 75 9.01 1.19 19.39
C TYR A 75 9.75 -0.14 19.62
N LEU A 76 9.01 -1.22 19.56
CA LEU A 76 9.55 -2.57 19.51
C LEU A 76 9.30 -3.14 18.12
N SER A 77 10.30 -3.76 17.51
CA SER A 77 10.08 -4.42 16.23
C SER A 77 10.77 -5.78 16.15
N TYR A 78 10.08 -6.70 15.47
CA TYR A 78 10.55 -8.04 15.13
C TYR A 78 10.71 -8.11 13.63
N ASN A 79 11.95 -8.19 13.15
CA ASN A 79 12.31 -8.05 11.73
C ASN A 79 13.02 -9.31 11.27
N MET A 80 12.51 -9.95 10.21
CA MET A 80 13.09 -11.17 9.63
C MET A 80 13.31 -10.99 8.15
N VAL A 81 14.52 -11.28 7.68
CA VAL A 81 14.81 -11.31 6.24
C VAL A 81 14.18 -12.54 5.62
N VAL A 82 13.49 -12.36 4.50
CA VAL A 82 12.62 -13.37 3.91
C VAL A 82 12.91 -13.55 2.43
N GLY A 83 13.69 -14.56 2.11
CA GLY A 83 13.91 -14.95 0.73
C GLY A 83 14.68 -13.95 -0.13
N ASN A 84 14.27 -13.83 -1.39
CA ASN A 84 14.88 -12.98 -2.40
C ASN A 84 13.76 -12.32 -3.24
N ALA A 85 13.94 -11.08 -3.65
CA ALA A 85 12.98 -10.30 -4.42
C ALA A 85 12.54 -10.95 -5.74
N ALA A 86 13.41 -11.79 -6.33
CA ALA A 86 13.10 -12.51 -7.57
C ALA A 86 12.09 -13.67 -7.41
N ASP A 87 11.79 -14.10 -6.17
CA ASP A 87 10.77 -15.13 -5.92
C ASP A 87 9.38 -14.50 -5.74
N SER A 88 8.71 -14.22 -6.85
CA SER A 88 7.40 -13.58 -6.88
C SER A 88 6.31 -14.39 -6.16
N GLN A 89 6.40 -15.72 -6.10
CA GLN A 89 5.44 -16.54 -5.37
C GLN A 89 5.62 -16.38 -3.85
N MET A 90 6.84 -16.38 -3.38
CA MET A 90 7.14 -16.16 -1.96
C MET A 90 6.82 -14.72 -1.56
N ALA A 91 7.15 -13.74 -2.39
CA ALA A 91 6.80 -12.34 -2.16
C ALA A 91 5.29 -12.17 -1.95
N MET A 92 4.48 -12.64 -2.89
CA MET A 92 3.02 -12.58 -2.76
C MET A 92 2.49 -13.39 -1.56
N ALA A 93 3.12 -14.51 -1.22
CA ALA A 93 2.73 -15.29 -0.05
C ALA A 93 2.96 -14.52 1.26
N PHE A 94 4.03 -13.73 1.37
CA PHE A 94 4.29 -12.89 2.56
C PHE A 94 3.39 -11.66 2.62
N GLU A 95 3.00 -11.08 1.49
CA GLU A 95 1.92 -10.07 1.44
C GLU A 95 0.61 -10.64 1.99
N VAL A 96 0.24 -11.84 1.57
CA VAL A 96 -0.95 -12.53 2.08
C VAL A 96 -0.82 -12.89 3.57
N LEU A 97 0.37 -13.26 4.03
CA LEU A 97 0.64 -13.50 5.45
C LEU A 97 0.53 -12.22 6.28
N ASP A 98 1.06 -11.10 5.81
CA ASP A 98 0.88 -9.81 6.48
C ASP A 98 -0.61 -9.48 6.64
N TYR A 99 -1.35 -9.61 5.55
CA TYR A 99 -2.80 -9.40 5.57
C TYR A 99 -3.49 -10.30 6.60
N ALA A 100 -3.25 -11.60 6.56
CA ALA A 100 -3.95 -12.58 7.41
C ALA A 100 -3.54 -12.50 8.91
N LEU A 101 -2.29 -12.14 9.21
CA LEU A 101 -1.74 -12.11 10.57
C LEU A 101 -1.89 -10.77 11.27
N LEU A 102 -1.86 -9.64 10.51
CA LEU A 102 -1.71 -8.29 11.08
C LEU A 102 -2.71 -7.27 10.55
N SER A 103 -3.11 -7.35 9.27
CA SER A 103 -3.85 -6.26 8.63
C SER A 103 -5.36 -6.50 8.58
N ALA A 104 -5.83 -7.74 8.48
CA ALA A 104 -7.25 -8.07 8.47
C ALA A 104 -7.90 -7.79 9.85
N PRO A 105 -9.20 -7.43 9.90
CA PRO A 105 -9.92 -7.31 11.16
C PRO A 105 -9.90 -8.61 11.95
N GLY A 106 -9.52 -8.53 13.23
CA GLY A 106 -9.38 -9.71 14.08
C GLY A 106 -8.16 -10.57 13.78
N ALA A 107 -7.19 -10.06 13.01
CA ALA A 107 -5.95 -10.75 12.71
C ALA A 107 -5.25 -11.26 14.00
N PRO A 108 -4.90 -12.54 14.08
CA PRO A 108 -4.57 -13.19 15.33
C PRO A 108 -3.33 -12.62 16.01
N LEU A 109 -2.31 -12.27 15.24
CA LEU A 109 -1.07 -11.75 15.81
C LEU A 109 -1.25 -10.32 16.31
N LYS A 110 -1.94 -9.47 15.54
CA LYS A 110 -2.28 -8.11 15.98
C LYS A 110 -3.12 -8.13 17.24
N GLN A 111 -4.17 -8.95 17.27
CA GLN A 111 -5.08 -9.04 18.41
C GLN A 111 -4.35 -9.50 19.67
N ALA A 112 -3.56 -10.58 19.59
CA ALA A 112 -2.80 -11.08 20.72
C ALA A 112 -1.82 -10.06 21.31
N LEU A 113 -1.15 -9.27 20.45
CA LEU A 113 -0.24 -8.22 20.90
C LEU A 113 -0.97 -7.02 21.52
N LEU A 114 -2.16 -6.67 21.03
CA LEU A 114 -3.01 -5.63 21.63
C LEU A 114 -3.58 -6.08 22.97
N ASP A 115 -4.01 -7.34 23.11
CA ASP A 115 -4.57 -7.89 24.33
C ASP A 115 -3.57 -7.86 25.51
N VAL A 116 -2.29 -8.14 25.22
CA VAL A 116 -1.21 -8.00 26.23
C VAL A 116 -0.70 -6.56 26.35
N LYS A 117 -1.27 -5.61 25.60
CA LYS A 117 -0.84 -4.20 25.59
C LYS A 117 0.65 -4.04 25.28
N ALA A 118 1.14 -4.78 24.29
CA ALA A 118 2.52 -4.69 23.85
C ALA A 118 2.88 -3.28 23.33
N GLY A 119 1.90 -2.51 22.89
CA GLY A 119 2.00 -1.11 22.48
C GLY A 119 0.60 -0.50 22.36
N LYS A 120 0.53 0.80 22.10
CA LYS A 120 -0.73 1.51 21.81
C LYS A 120 -1.30 1.13 20.44
N ASP A 121 -0.42 0.78 19.49
CA ASP A 121 -0.78 0.26 18.18
C ASP A 121 0.19 -0.83 17.76
N VAL A 122 -0.31 -1.76 16.92
CA VAL A 122 0.46 -2.88 16.37
C VAL A 122 0.17 -2.96 14.89
N TYR A 123 1.22 -3.01 14.09
CA TYR A 123 1.14 -3.18 12.65
C TYR A 123 2.35 -3.95 12.13
N GLY A 124 2.27 -4.41 10.90
CA GLY A 124 3.36 -5.07 10.21
C GLY A 124 3.49 -4.58 8.79
N SER A 125 4.52 -5.05 8.13
CA SER A 125 4.69 -4.91 6.70
C SER A 125 5.62 -5.99 6.17
N TYR A 126 5.41 -6.33 4.91
CA TYR A 126 6.39 -7.01 4.08
C TYR A 126 6.98 -5.99 3.11
N ASP A 127 8.29 -5.88 3.06
CA ASP A 127 9.00 -4.93 2.19
C ASP A 127 9.83 -5.73 1.18
N ASP A 128 9.40 -5.72 -0.07
CA ASP A 128 10.01 -6.41 -1.22
C ASP A 128 10.76 -5.47 -2.16
N GLY A 129 10.83 -4.17 -1.83
CA GLY A 129 11.52 -3.16 -2.65
C GLY A 129 13.06 -3.26 -2.65
N ILE A 130 13.64 -4.30 -2.05
CA ILE A 130 15.09 -4.55 -1.95
C ILE A 130 15.41 -6.00 -2.27
N LEU A 131 16.69 -6.27 -2.62
CA LEU A 131 17.18 -7.61 -3.01
C LEU A 131 16.78 -8.73 -2.03
N GLN A 132 16.90 -8.46 -0.73
CA GLN A 132 16.52 -9.38 0.34
C GLN A 132 15.33 -8.79 1.12
N PRO A 133 14.10 -9.13 0.73
CA PRO A 133 12.91 -8.67 1.40
C PRO A 133 12.89 -8.99 2.89
N TYR A 134 12.11 -8.25 3.65
CA TYR A 134 11.94 -8.52 5.07
C TYR A 134 10.49 -8.36 5.54
N PHE A 135 10.14 -9.19 6.51
CA PHE A 135 8.87 -9.13 7.21
C PHE A 135 9.09 -8.48 8.58
N THR A 136 8.23 -7.52 8.93
CA THR A 136 8.33 -6.83 10.21
C THR A 136 7.02 -6.81 10.97
N VAL A 137 7.12 -6.89 12.31
CA VAL A 137 6.00 -6.66 13.25
C VAL A 137 6.44 -5.55 14.18
N ILE A 138 5.63 -4.51 14.31
CA ILE A 138 5.97 -3.32 15.09
C ILE A 138 4.90 -3.06 16.15
N ALA A 139 5.33 -2.88 17.40
CA ALA A 139 4.52 -2.31 18.47
C ALA A 139 4.96 -0.86 18.71
N LYS A 140 4.07 0.08 18.49
CA LYS A 140 4.26 1.52 18.67
C LYS A 140 3.66 1.97 19.98
N GLY A 141 4.33 2.89 20.66
CA GLY A 141 3.85 3.41 21.93
C GLY A 141 3.97 2.37 23.07
N SER A 142 5.08 1.69 23.13
CA SER A 142 5.47 0.66 24.10
C SER A 142 6.47 1.21 25.12
N ASN A 143 7.03 0.30 25.92
CA ASN A 143 8.13 0.55 26.87
C ASN A 143 9.21 -0.54 26.70
N PRO A 144 10.49 -0.25 27.04
CA PRO A 144 11.60 -1.19 26.83
C PRO A 144 11.46 -2.51 27.57
N ASP A 145 10.82 -2.51 28.73
CA ASP A 145 10.56 -3.68 29.57
C ASP A 145 9.52 -4.65 28.97
N ARG A 146 8.75 -4.21 27.97
CA ARG A 146 7.77 -5.03 27.27
C ARG A 146 8.37 -5.90 26.16
N LYS A 147 9.66 -5.72 25.81
CA LYS A 147 10.32 -6.41 24.69
C LYS A 147 10.22 -7.93 24.76
N GLU A 148 10.51 -8.51 25.91
CA GLU A 148 10.51 -9.97 26.07
C GLU A 148 9.10 -10.54 25.90
N GLU A 149 8.10 -9.89 26.45
CA GLU A 149 6.70 -10.28 26.28
C GLU A 149 6.25 -10.14 24.83
N PHE A 150 6.58 -9.03 24.17
CA PHE A 150 6.31 -8.81 22.75
C PHE A 150 6.86 -9.96 21.87
N VAL A 151 8.14 -10.31 22.04
CA VAL A 151 8.77 -11.42 21.30
C VAL A 151 8.15 -12.76 21.65
N SER A 152 7.85 -12.99 22.92
CA SER A 152 7.25 -14.24 23.40
C SER A 152 5.87 -14.47 22.80
N VAL A 153 5.02 -13.44 22.78
CA VAL A 153 3.67 -13.51 22.18
C VAL A 153 3.74 -13.78 20.68
N ILE A 154 4.65 -13.10 19.95
CA ILE A 154 4.84 -13.36 18.52
C ILE A 154 5.19 -14.83 18.29
N ARG A 155 6.19 -15.33 18.99
CA ARG A 155 6.65 -16.72 18.83
C ARG A 155 5.57 -17.74 19.23
N GLN A 156 4.78 -17.43 20.28
CA GLN A 156 3.69 -18.30 20.70
C GLN A 156 2.60 -18.37 19.65
N VAL A 157 2.10 -17.23 19.18
CA VAL A 157 1.01 -17.18 18.17
C VAL A 157 1.45 -17.85 16.87
N LEU A 158 2.65 -17.52 16.37
CA LEU A 158 3.18 -18.15 15.15
C LEU A 158 3.41 -19.67 15.35
N GLY A 159 3.90 -20.09 16.52
CA GLY A 159 4.07 -21.50 16.87
C GLY A 159 2.75 -22.26 16.95
N ASP A 160 1.72 -21.65 17.49
CA ASP A 160 0.38 -22.21 17.56
C ASP A 160 -0.23 -22.36 16.17
N ILE A 161 -0.01 -21.39 15.28
CA ILE A 161 -0.43 -21.44 13.86
C ILE A 161 0.29 -22.59 13.13
N VAL A 162 1.59 -22.71 13.29
CA VAL A 162 2.35 -23.82 12.65
C VAL A 162 1.87 -25.18 13.14
N LYS A 163 1.47 -25.31 14.42
CA LYS A 163 1.01 -26.56 15.01
C LYS A 163 -0.44 -26.93 14.65
N ASN A 164 -1.32 -25.93 14.62
CA ASN A 164 -2.77 -26.15 14.53
C ASN A 164 -3.34 -25.82 13.15
N GLY A 165 -2.55 -25.19 12.27
CA GLY A 165 -2.95 -24.65 10.97
C GLY A 165 -3.34 -23.17 11.03
N ILE A 166 -3.13 -22.48 9.91
CA ILE A 166 -3.55 -21.08 9.71
C ILE A 166 -5.05 -21.03 9.38
N ASP A 167 -5.71 -19.92 9.69
CA ASP A 167 -7.08 -19.69 9.20
C ASP A 167 -7.10 -19.57 7.67
N LYS A 168 -7.53 -20.66 7.03
CA LYS A 168 -7.58 -20.77 5.58
C LYS A 168 -8.48 -19.72 4.95
N LYS A 169 -9.60 -19.37 5.60
CA LYS A 169 -10.50 -18.33 5.09
C LYS A 169 -9.84 -16.96 5.08
N ALA A 170 -9.08 -16.61 6.10
CA ALA A 170 -8.33 -15.37 6.13
C ALA A 170 -7.25 -15.32 5.04
N VAL A 171 -6.54 -16.43 4.79
CA VAL A 171 -5.56 -16.55 3.72
C VAL A 171 -6.23 -16.45 2.35
N GLU A 172 -7.34 -17.15 2.10
CA GLU A 172 -8.11 -17.07 0.86
C GLU A 172 -8.64 -15.66 0.61
N ALA A 173 -9.10 -14.96 1.65
CA ALA A 173 -9.51 -13.57 1.57
C ALA A 173 -8.35 -12.66 1.16
N GLY A 174 -7.16 -12.86 1.75
CA GLY A 174 -5.94 -12.15 1.37
C GLY A 174 -5.55 -12.38 -0.09
N ILE A 175 -5.53 -13.65 -0.54
CA ILE A 175 -5.22 -13.98 -1.94
C ILE A 175 -6.22 -13.30 -2.90
N ASN A 176 -7.51 -13.35 -2.59
CA ASN A 176 -8.53 -12.71 -3.42
C ASN A 176 -8.39 -11.18 -3.41
N TYR A 177 -8.07 -10.59 -2.28
CA TYR A 177 -7.83 -9.13 -2.15
C TYR A 177 -6.70 -8.67 -3.07
N PHE A 178 -5.55 -9.35 -3.05
CA PHE A 178 -4.41 -9.00 -3.90
C PHE A 178 -4.67 -9.33 -5.38
N GLU A 179 -5.28 -10.46 -5.70
CA GLU A 179 -5.68 -10.79 -7.08
C GLU A 179 -6.63 -9.75 -7.65
N PHE A 180 -7.60 -9.32 -6.86
CA PHE A 180 -8.56 -8.31 -7.29
C PHE A 180 -7.86 -6.98 -7.60
N ARG A 181 -7.01 -6.50 -6.71
CA ARG A 181 -6.20 -5.29 -6.93
C ARG A 181 -5.32 -5.39 -8.17
N TYR A 182 -4.68 -6.53 -8.37
CA TYR A 182 -3.87 -6.80 -9.54
C TYR A 182 -4.70 -6.71 -10.83
N ARG A 183 -5.88 -7.33 -10.88
CA ARG A 183 -6.76 -7.32 -12.07
C ARG A 183 -7.34 -5.94 -12.33
N GLU A 184 -7.76 -5.24 -11.31
CA GLU A 184 -8.33 -3.91 -11.41
C GLU A 184 -7.28 -2.89 -11.86
N ALA A 185 -6.06 -3.02 -11.35
CA ALA A 185 -4.93 -2.12 -11.62
C ALA A 185 -5.35 -0.65 -11.52
N ASP A 186 -6.08 -0.32 -10.44
CA ASP A 186 -6.46 1.05 -10.11
C ASP A 186 -5.37 1.67 -9.25
N PHE A 187 -4.57 2.52 -9.86
CA PHE A 187 -3.48 3.25 -9.19
C PHE A 187 -3.88 4.71 -8.89
N SER A 188 -5.18 4.99 -8.84
CA SER A 188 -5.70 6.33 -8.60
C SER A 188 -5.16 7.35 -9.63
N SER A 189 -4.45 8.39 -9.18
CA SER A 189 -3.88 9.43 -10.05
C SER A 189 -2.56 9.06 -10.73
N TYR A 190 -1.95 7.93 -10.37
CA TYR A 190 -0.69 7.53 -10.97
C TYR A 190 -0.89 6.85 -12.34
N PRO A 191 -0.07 7.18 -13.36
CA PRO A 191 -0.12 6.48 -14.64
C PRO A 191 0.18 4.99 -14.48
N LYS A 192 -0.66 4.13 -15.06
CA LYS A 192 -0.48 2.66 -14.98
C LYS A 192 0.91 2.21 -15.44
N GLY A 193 1.43 2.83 -16.52
CA GLY A 193 2.75 2.51 -17.02
C GLY A 193 3.87 2.80 -16.03
N LEU A 194 3.78 3.91 -15.30
CA LEU A 194 4.74 4.21 -14.25
C LEU A 194 4.71 3.13 -13.15
N MET A 195 3.52 2.74 -12.69
CA MET A 195 3.40 1.72 -11.64
C MET A 195 3.94 0.37 -12.08
N TYR A 196 3.56 -0.08 -13.30
CA TYR A 196 4.13 -1.33 -13.84
C TYR A 196 5.64 -1.26 -14.03
N SER A 197 6.19 -0.11 -14.42
CA SER A 197 7.64 0.05 -14.52
C SER A 197 8.33 -0.05 -13.15
N LEU A 198 7.73 0.50 -12.10
CA LEU A 198 8.24 0.38 -10.74
C LEU A 198 8.18 -1.07 -10.24
N ASP A 199 7.08 -1.78 -10.51
CA ASP A 199 6.94 -3.20 -10.17
C ASP A 199 8.00 -4.06 -10.91
N ILE A 200 8.24 -3.78 -12.20
CA ILE A 200 9.27 -4.45 -13.00
C ILE A 200 10.66 -4.20 -12.42
N LEU A 201 10.95 -2.99 -11.98
CA LEU A 201 12.26 -2.65 -11.41
C LEU A 201 12.51 -3.33 -10.07
N GLY A 202 11.48 -3.70 -9.34
CA GLY A 202 11.58 -4.31 -8.00
C GLY A 202 12.43 -5.59 -7.97
N ASP A 203 12.43 -6.38 -9.03
CA ASP A 203 13.26 -7.61 -9.18
C ASP A 203 14.30 -7.50 -10.30
N TRP A 204 13.98 -6.84 -11.42
CA TRP A 204 14.88 -6.76 -12.58
C TRP A 204 16.19 -6.01 -12.30
N LEU A 205 16.22 -5.13 -11.31
CA LEU A 205 17.45 -4.50 -10.83
C LEU A 205 18.46 -5.50 -10.27
N TYR A 206 18.01 -6.63 -9.77
CA TYR A 206 18.83 -7.61 -9.08
C TYR A 206 19.07 -8.86 -9.90
N GLU A 207 18.15 -9.22 -10.78
CA GLU A 207 18.23 -10.44 -11.58
C GLU A 207 17.97 -10.15 -13.06
N LYS A 208 18.88 -10.60 -13.93
CA LYS A 208 18.74 -10.44 -15.40
C LYS A 208 17.79 -11.46 -16.03
N GLY A 209 16.87 -12.04 -15.23
CA GLY A 209 15.92 -13.05 -15.67
C GLY A 209 14.75 -12.49 -16.49
N ASN A 210 13.53 -12.78 -16.04
CA ASN A 210 12.31 -12.29 -16.68
C ASN A 210 11.91 -10.93 -16.07
N PRO A 211 12.08 -9.80 -16.78
CA PRO A 211 11.72 -8.48 -16.25
C PRO A 211 10.21 -8.30 -16.01
N PHE A 212 9.39 -9.24 -16.50
CA PHE A 212 7.93 -9.18 -16.38
C PHE A 212 7.38 -10.12 -15.30
N ALA A 213 8.23 -10.75 -14.47
CA ALA A 213 7.80 -11.69 -13.45
C ALA A 213 6.77 -11.04 -12.48
N GLN A 214 7.04 -9.80 -12.03
CA GLN A 214 6.16 -9.08 -11.11
C GLN A 214 4.83 -8.62 -11.73
N VAL A 215 4.75 -8.53 -13.05
CA VAL A 215 3.50 -8.20 -13.75
C VAL A 215 2.80 -9.42 -14.34
N GLN A 216 3.26 -10.65 -14.06
CA GLN A 216 2.67 -11.92 -14.51
C GLN A 216 2.11 -12.74 -13.33
N GLN A 217 1.36 -12.10 -12.43
CA GLN A 217 0.97 -12.67 -11.14
C GLN A 217 -0.20 -13.65 -11.18
N LEU A 218 -0.95 -13.79 -12.29
CA LEU A 218 -2.14 -14.65 -12.33
C LEU A 218 -1.84 -16.11 -11.95
N THR A 219 -0.75 -16.66 -12.47
CA THR A 219 -0.32 -18.04 -12.14
C THR A 219 0.10 -18.16 -10.68
N VAL A 220 0.69 -17.10 -10.11
CA VAL A 220 1.08 -17.04 -8.69
C VAL A 220 -0.16 -17.16 -7.81
N PHE A 221 -1.23 -16.39 -8.09
CA PHE A 221 -2.48 -16.50 -7.34
C PHE A 221 -3.12 -17.89 -7.44
N GLU A 222 -3.12 -18.50 -8.63
CA GLU A 222 -3.62 -19.88 -8.80
C GLU A 222 -2.82 -20.90 -7.99
N ASN A 223 -1.50 -20.76 -7.95
CA ASN A 223 -0.63 -21.62 -7.16
C ASN A 223 -0.89 -21.43 -5.66
N LEU A 224 -0.97 -20.18 -5.20
CA LEU A 224 -1.22 -19.87 -3.78
C LEU A 224 -2.58 -20.42 -3.32
N LYS A 225 -3.64 -20.33 -4.13
CA LYS A 225 -4.96 -20.95 -3.82
C LYS A 225 -4.87 -22.46 -3.59
N LYS A 226 -4.02 -23.16 -4.34
CA LYS A 226 -3.77 -24.59 -4.12
C LYS A 226 -2.97 -24.81 -2.84
N ALA A 227 -1.94 -24.02 -2.66
CA ALA A 227 -0.99 -24.10 -1.55
C ALA A 227 -1.62 -23.89 -0.16
N VAL A 228 -2.77 -23.19 -0.06
CA VAL A 228 -3.55 -23.02 1.19
C VAL A 228 -3.86 -24.36 1.86
N ASN A 229 -4.09 -25.42 1.08
CA ASN A 229 -4.44 -26.73 1.59
C ASN A 229 -3.26 -27.69 1.76
N GLU A 230 -2.05 -27.24 1.42
CA GLU A 230 -0.83 -28.06 1.40
C GLU A 230 0.14 -27.75 2.58
N GLY A 231 -0.24 -26.83 3.47
CA GLY A 231 0.60 -26.42 4.60
C GLY A 231 1.74 -25.47 4.22
N TYR A 232 1.68 -24.86 3.05
CA TYR A 232 2.73 -23.98 2.52
C TYR A 232 2.93 -22.73 3.38
N PHE A 233 1.85 -22.11 3.82
CA PHE A 233 1.91 -20.89 4.64
C PHE A 233 2.48 -21.17 6.03
N GLU A 234 2.11 -22.31 6.65
CA GLU A 234 2.67 -22.75 7.91
C GLU A 234 4.18 -23.04 7.79
N GLU A 235 4.61 -23.62 6.68
CA GLU A 235 6.02 -23.88 6.43
C GLU A 235 6.81 -22.57 6.25
N LEU A 236 6.26 -21.56 5.57
CA LEU A 236 6.88 -20.22 5.46
C LEU A 236 7.02 -19.57 6.84
N ILE A 237 5.98 -19.62 7.68
CA ILE A 237 6.02 -19.10 9.05
C ILE A 237 7.10 -19.82 9.84
N ARG A 238 7.12 -21.15 9.80
CA ARG A 238 8.10 -21.94 10.53
C ARG A 238 9.53 -21.58 10.13
N LYS A 239 9.81 -21.64 8.81
CA LYS A 239 11.14 -21.48 8.27
C LYS A 239 11.68 -20.06 8.38
N TYR A 240 10.85 -19.06 8.03
CA TYR A 240 11.32 -17.68 7.88
C TYR A 240 11.01 -16.78 9.07
N LEU A 241 9.97 -17.07 9.85
CA LEU A 241 9.61 -16.21 10.98
C LEU A 241 10.01 -16.80 12.34
N LEU A 242 10.07 -18.12 12.50
CA LEU A 242 10.40 -18.76 13.78
C LEU A 242 11.83 -19.28 13.87
N GLU A 243 12.29 -20.02 12.85
CA GLU A 243 13.59 -20.73 12.86
C GLU A 243 14.69 -19.92 12.17
N ASN A 244 14.38 -18.81 11.57
CA ASN A 244 15.31 -17.99 10.80
C ASN A 244 16.27 -17.22 11.73
N PRO A 245 17.61 -17.42 11.61
CA PRO A 245 18.59 -16.65 12.36
C PRO A 245 18.85 -15.26 11.74
N HIS A 246 18.44 -15.03 10.47
CA HIS A 246 18.67 -13.79 9.74
C HIS A 246 17.59 -12.76 10.07
N GLY A 247 17.62 -12.24 11.28
CA GLY A 247 16.67 -11.27 11.76
C GLY A 247 17.23 -10.34 12.83
N CYS A 248 16.42 -9.40 13.23
CA CYS A 248 16.76 -8.42 14.24
C CYS A 248 15.54 -8.06 15.10
N ILE A 249 15.70 -8.15 16.42
CA ILE A 249 14.76 -7.56 17.37
C ILE A 249 15.29 -6.17 17.69
N MET A 250 14.50 -5.14 17.40
CA MET A 250 14.93 -3.77 17.62
C MET A 250 14.07 -3.07 18.69
N THR A 251 14.73 -2.31 19.53
CA THR A 251 14.12 -1.42 20.51
C THR A 251 14.55 -0.01 20.24
N LEU A 252 13.62 0.88 19.85
CA LEU A 252 13.88 2.31 19.68
C LEU A 252 13.38 3.05 20.90
N ILE A 253 14.30 3.59 21.70
CA ILE A 253 14.00 4.27 22.96
C ILE A 253 13.95 5.77 22.73
N PRO A 254 12.87 6.47 23.13
CA PRO A 254 12.80 7.93 23.05
C PRO A 254 13.83 8.57 23.97
N LYS A 255 14.48 9.63 23.52
CA LYS A 255 15.45 10.38 24.33
C LYS A 255 15.33 11.87 24.10
N LYS A 256 15.03 12.61 25.16
CA LYS A 256 15.05 14.08 25.17
C LYS A 256 16.47 14.61 25.02
N GLY A 257 16.60 15.76 24.38
CA GLY A 257 17.87 16.41 24.18
C GLY A 257 18.81 15.77 23.14
N LEU A 258 18.46 14.57 22.63
CA LEU A 258 19.31 13.86 21.65
C LEU A 258 19.49 14.64 20.34
N ALA A 259 18.44 15.36 19.89
CA ALA A 259 18.52 16.21 18.70
C ALA A 259 19.57 17.32 18.90
N ALA A 260 19.49 18.04 20.02
CA ALA A 260 20.44 19.10 20.36
C ALA A 260 21.88 18.57 20.55
N GLN A 261 22.01 17.37 21.15
CA GLN A 261 23.31 16.73 21.27
C GLN A 261 23.90 16.41 19.88
N ARG A 262 23.12 15.81 18.96
CA ARG A 262 23.59 15.49 17.60
C ARG A 262 23.92 16.74 16.79
N GLU A 263 23.14 17.82 16.96
CA GLU A 263 23.39 19.09 16.32
C GLU A 263 24.73 19.70 16.81
N LYS A 264 24.97 19.68 18.11
CA LYS A 264 26.22 20.13 18.69
C LYS A 264 27.43 19.29 18.22
N GLU A 265 27.31 17.99 18.20
CA GLU A 265 28.34 17.09 17.68
C GLU A 265 28.65 17.38 16.19
N LEU A 266 27.60 17.67 15.39
CA LEU A 266 27.75 18.07 14.00
C LEU A 266 28.45 19.44 13.87
N GLU A 267 28.05 20.45 14.69
CA GLU A 267 28.69 21.76 14.72
C GLU A 267 30.17 21.67 15.07
N GLU A 268 30.52 20.91 16.12
CA GLU A 268 31.89 20.67 16.52
C GLU A 268 32.72 20.02 15.40
N LYS A 269 32.14 19.02 14.72
CA LYS A 269 32.76 18.34 13.57
C LYS A 269 32.96 19.29 12.38
N LEU A 270 31.96 20.11 12.08
CA LEU A 270 32.04 21.10 11.00
C LEU A 270 33.07 22.20 11.31
N GLU A 271 33.14 22.66 12.54
CA GLU A 271 34.12 23.66 12.94
C GLU A 271 35.56 23.12 12.93
N ALA A 272 35.73 21.86 13.36
CA ALA A 272 37.02 21.18 13.23
C ALA A 272 37.43 21.02 11.76
N TYR A 273 36.49 20.65 10.89
CA TYR A 273 36.73 20.58 9.44
C TYR A 273 37.08 21.94 8.87
N ARG A 274 36.30 22.98 9.17
CA ARG A 274 36.56 24.36 8.77
C ARG A 274 37.96 24.83 9.19
N SER A 275 38.34 24.56 10.43
CA SER A 275 39.67 24.94 10.98
C SER A 275 40.82 24.16 10.29
N SER A 276 40.55 23.03 9.64
CA SER A 276 41.57 22.27 8.90
C SER A 276 41.80 22.77 7.48
N LEU A 277 40.91 23.64 6.97
CA LEU A 277 40.98 24.19 5.61
C LEU A 277 41.84 25.45 5.55
N SER A 278 42.57 25.66 4.46
CA SER A 278 43.21 26.93 4.17
C SER A 278 42.19 28.00 3.76
N GLU A 279 42.56 29.29 3.84
CA GLU A 279 41.71 30.38 3.37
C GLU A 279 41.35 30.21 1.88
N GLU A 280 42.30 29.76 1.06
CA GLU A 280 42.04 29.48 -0.37
C GLU A 280 41.02 28.36 -0.59
N GLN A 281 41.04 27.32 0.25
CA GLN A 281 40.06 26.23 0.18
C GLN A 281 38.67 26.71 0.64
N LEU A 282 38.59 27.54 1.67
CA LEU A 282 37.35 28.12 2.13
C LEU A 282 36.76 29.06 1.09
N ASP A 283 37.55 29.92 0.48
CA ASP A 283 37.10 30.81 -0.59
C ASP A 283 36.62 30.03 -1.80
N ALA A 284 37.29 28.95 -2.19
CA ALA A 284 36.86 28.07 -3.26
C ALA A 284 35.54 27.38 -2.96
N MET A 285 35.29 26.97 -1.71
CA MET A 285 34.01 26.41 -1.29
C MET A 285 32.89 27.44 -1.35
N VAL A 286 33.16 28.67 -0.86
CA VAL A 286 32.20 29.79 -0.92
C VAL A 286 31.82 30.09 -2.38
N GLU A 287 32.79 30.21 -3.25
CA GLU A 287 32.54 30.51 -4.67
C GLU A 287 31.76 29.36 -5.35
N LYS A 288 32.10 28.11 -5.02
CA LYS A 288 31.35 26.94 -5.53
C LYS A 288 29.89 26.93 -5.05
N THR A 289 29.65 27.27 -3.76
CA THR A 289 28.31 27.38 -3.19
C THR A 289 27.52 28.50 -3.85
N LYS A 290 28.10 29.69 -4.00
CA LYS A 290 27.45 30.79 -4.71
C LYS A 290 27.12 30.44 -6.17
N ALA A 291 28.03 29.74 -6.84
CA ALA A 291 27.80 29.30 -8.22
C ALA A 291 26.65 28.30 -8.29
N LEU A 292 26.52 27.39 -7.30
CA LEU A 292 25.42 26.45 -7.20
C LEU A 292 24.10 27.17 -6.91
N GLU A 293 24.08 28.10 -5.98
CA GLU A 293 22.90 28.93 -5.67
C GLU A 293 22.46 29.71 -6.87
N ALA A 294 23.39 30.40 -7.55
CA ALA A 294 23.10 31.12 -8.78
C ALA A 294 22.55 30.22 -9.91
N TYR A 295 23.07 28.99 -10.02
CA TYR A 295 22.55 28.00 -10.96
C TYR A 295 21.13 27.54 -10.61
N GLN A 296 20.84 27.30 -9.34
CA GLN A 296 19.52 26.88 -8.87
C GLN A 296 18.46 28.00 -9.00
N GLU A 297 18.88 29.26 -8.80
CA GLU A 297 18.01 30.43 -8.91
C GLU A 297 17.89 30.95 -10.36
N ALA A 298 18.81 30.55 -11.24
CA ALA A 298 18.76 30.92 -12.65
C ALA A 298 17.50 30.33 -13.30
N GLY A 299 16.69 31.19 -13.88
CA GLY A 299 15.58 30.74 -14.72
C GLY A 299 16.10 30.01 -15.95
N GLU A 300 15.31 29.05 -16.45
CA GLU A 300 15.62 28.35 -17.69
C GLU A 300 15.70 29.33 -18.87
N ASP A 301 16.62 29.07 -19.81
CA ASP A 301 16.70 29.84 -21.05
C ASP A 301 15.35 29.77 -21.77
N PRO A 302 14.70 30.90 -22.08
CA PRO A 302 13.44 30.93 -22.80
C PRO A 302 13.47 30.13 -24.10
N LYS A 303 14.64 30.08 -24.79
CA LYS A 303 14.80 29.28 -26.02
C LYS A 303 14.85 27.79 -25.74
N ALA A 304 15.39 27.36 -24.56
CA ALA A 304 15.36 25.98 -24.15
C ALA A 304 13.94 25.56 -23.80
N LEU A 305 13.13 26.43 -23.20
CA LEU A 305 11.72 26.18 -22.92
C LEU A 305 10.86 26.04 -24.21
N GLU A 306 11.26 26.65 -25.33
CA GLU A 306 10.56 26.53 -26.62
C GLU A 306 10.57 25.08 -27.17
N CYS A 307 11.54 24.24 -26.73
CA CYS A 307 11.57 22.82 -27.13
C CYS A 307 10.50 21.94 -26.41
N ILE A 308 9.90 22.44 -25.33
CA ILE A 308 8.83 21.74 -24.63
C ILE A 308 7.56 21.81 -25.51
N PRO A 309 6.98 20.64 -25.89
CA PRO A 309 5.77 20.63 -26.69
C PRO A 309 4.60 21.20 -25.90
N MET A 310 4.17 22.39 -26.25
CA MET A 310 3.03 23.07 -25.65
C MET A 310 1.73 22.64 -26.34
N LEU A 311 0.69 22.39 -25.54
CA LEU A 311 -0.64 22.14 -26.06
C LEU A 311 -1.16 23.36 -26.82
N LYS A 312 -1.63 23.12 -28.04
CA LYS A 312 -2.28 24.13 -28.88
C LYS A 312 -3.78 24.02 -28.73
N ARG A 313 -4.49 25.10 -29.04
CA ARG A 313 -5.95 25.11 -29.02
C ARG A 313 -6.56 24.06 -29.97
N SER A 314 -5.82 23.70 -31.05
CA SER A 314 -6.19 22.63 -31.97
C SER A 314 -6.16 21.22 -31.36
N ASP A 315 -5.40 21.01 -30.28
CA ASP A 315 -5.20 19.70 -29.64
C ASP A 315 -6.37 19.39 -28.69
N ILE A 316 -7.17 20.41 -28.36
CA ILE A 316 -8.37 20.25 -27.55
C ILE A 316 -9.47 19.67 -28.47
N LYS A 317 -9.96 18.50 -28.12
CA LYS A 317 -11.08 17.86 -28.78
C LYS A 317 -12.32 18.75 -28.66
N LYS A 318 -12.99 19.00 -29.76
CA LYS A 318 -14.22 19.85 -29.81
C LYS A 318 -15.43 19.12 -29.24
N GLU A 319 -15.40 17.80 -29.25
CA GLU A 319 -16.49 16.95 -28.78
C GLU A 319 -16.09 16.28 -27.46
N ALA A 320 -17.01 16.24 -26.52
CA ALA A 320 -16.87 15.47 -25.31
C ALA A 320 -16.78 13.96 -25.64
N ALA A 321 -16.05 13.21 -24.83
CA ALA A 321 -16.05 11.77 -24.95
C ALA A 321 -17.48 11.21 -24.78
N LYS A 322 -17.89 10.34 -25.70
CA LYS A 322 -19.19 9.66 -25.57
C LYS A 322 -19.14 8.71 -24.40
N ILE A 323 -20.11 8.84 -23.53
CA ILE A 323 -20.34 7.86 -22.46
C ILE A 323 -21.06 6.66 -23.11
N VAL A 324 -20.49 5.46 -22.96
CA VAL A 324 -21.16 4.21 -23.35
C VAL A 324 -22.24 3.97 -22.30
N ASN A 325 -23.50 4.13 -22.68
CA ASN A 325 -24.64 4.03 -21.80
C ASN A 325 -25.86 3.47 -22.56
N GLU A 326 -26.48 2.44 -21.99
CA GLU A 326 -27.75 1.90 -22.42
C GLU A 326 -28.76 2.03 -21.28
N GLU A 327 -29.89 2.68 -21.54
CA GLU A 327 -30.94 2.90 -20.56
C GLU A 327 -32.00 1.80 -20.66
N LEU A 328 -32.16 1.05 -19.57
CA LEU A 328 -33.15 -0.01 -19.44
C LEU A 328 -34.07 0.31 -18.26
N THR A 329 -35.26 -0.29 -18.27
CA THR A 329 -36.18 -0.22 -17.14
C THR A 329 -36.42 -1.63 -16.62
N VAL A 330 -36.12 -1.84 -15.34
CA VAL A 330 -36.31 -3.11 -14.64
C VAL A 330 -37.16 -2.84 -13.40
N ASP A 331 -38.35 -3.45 -13.34
CA ASP A 331 -39.29 -3.30 -12.22
C ASP A 331 -39.56 -1.83 -11.80
N ASN A 332 -39.80 -0.96 -12.78
CA ASN A 332 -39.96 0.50 -12.62
C ASN A 332 -38.70 1.27 -12.14
N SER A 333 -37.57 0.63 -12.06
CA SER A 333 -36.30 1.28 -11.73
C SER A 333 -35.51 1.55 -13.00
N LEU A 334 -34.85 2.73 -13.07
CA LEU A 334 -33.91 3.05 -14.15
C LEU A 334 -32.63 2.22 -13.94
N PHE A 335 -32.23 1.51 -14.97
CA PHE A 335 -31.00 0.76 -15.01
C PHE A 335 -30.10 1.33 -16.12
N LEU A 336 -28.92 1.81 -15.75
CA LEU A 336 -27.92 2.31 -16.68
C LEU A 336 -26.86 1.23 -16.88
N TYR A 337 -26.75 0.71 -18.09
CA TYR A 337 -25.77 -0.32 -18.45
C TYR A 337 -24.60 0.29 -19.23
N HIS A 338 -23.39 0.01 -18.78
CA HIS A 338 -22.15 0.49 -19.38
C HIS A 338 -21.31 -0.69 -19.87
N ASP A 339 -21.36 -1.00 -21.17
CA ASP A 339 -20.54 -2.04 -21.78
C ASP A 339 -19.12 -1.54 -22.02
N VAL A 340 -18.28 -1.69 -21.01
CA VAL A 340 -16.87 -1.26 -21.03
C VAL A 340 -15.96 -2.41 -20.59
N CYS A 341 -14.72 -2.42 -21.10
CA CYS A 341 -13.75 -3.44 -20.74
C CYS A 341 -13.27 -3.25 -19.27
N THR A 342 -13.57 -4.22 -18.42
CA THR A 342 -13.29 -4.19 -16.98
C THR A 342 -12.45 -5.38 -16.49
N ASN A 343 -11.75 -6.08 -17.38
CA ASN A 343 -10.94 -7.27 -17.06
C ASN A 343 -11.69 -8.37 -16.28
N GLY A 344 -13.00 -8.53 -16.57
CA GLY A 344 -13.84 -9.54 -15.92
C GLY A 344 -14.42 -9.13 -14.57
N ILE A 345 -14.35 -7.83 -14.22
CA ILE A 345 -14.93 -7.26 -13.00
C ILE A 345 -16.26 -6.61 -13.34
N GLY A 346 -17.33 -6.98 -12.63
CA GLY A 346 -18.60 -6.26 -12.62
C GLY A 346 -18.63 -5.21 -11.54
N TYR A 347 -19.04 -4.00 -11.89
CA TYR A 347 -19.26 -2.89 -10.97
C TYR A 347 -20.75 -2.64 -10.85
N VAL A 348 -21.24 -2.46 -9.64
CA VAL A 348 -22.65 -2.16 -9.34
C VAL A 348 -22.72 -0.93 -8.48
N ASP A 349 -23.59 0.00 -8.85
CA ASP A 349 -23.90 1.18 -8.05
C ASP A 349 -25.43 1.26 -7.90
N LEU A 350 -25.92 1.01 -6.69
CA LEU A 350 -27.33 1.14 -6.34
C LEU A 350 -27.54 2.54 -5.74
N MET A 351 -28.36 3.34 -6.41
CA MET A 351 -28.61 4.73 -6.01
C MET A 351 -30.05 4.92 -5.53
N PHE A 352 -30.22 5.32 -4.28
CA PHE A 352 -31.51 5.56 -3.65
C PHE A 352 -31.73 7.07 -3.50
N LYS A 353 -32.82 7.59 -4.08
CA LYS A 353 -33.20 9.01 -3.92
C LYS A 353 -33.51 9.34 -2.47
N THR A 354 -33.05 10.49 -2.02
CA THR A 354 -33.26 10.98 -0.64
C THR A 354 -34.31 12.02 -0.50
N ASP A 355 -35.09 12.31 -1.55
CA ASP A 355 -36.11 13.40 -1.60
C ASP A 355 -37.22 13.26 -0.54
N SER A 356 -37.51 12.04 -0.10
CA SER A 356 -38.51 11.74 0.93
C SER A 356 -37.99 11.87 2.37
N ILE A 357 -36.69 12.13 2.55
CA ILE A 357 -36.09 12.22 3.88
C ILE A 357 -36.21 13.62 4.42
N ALA A 358 -36.75 13.76 5.64
CA ALA A 358 -36.86 15.04 6.27
C ALA A 358 -35.48 15.67 6.56
N PRO A 359 -35.32 17.01 6.45
CA PRO A 359 -34.04 17.68 6.65
C PRO A 359 -33.35 17.34 7.99
N GLU A 360 -34.10 17.12 9.04
CA GLU A 360 -33.61 16.76 10.38
C GLU A 360 -33.01 15.34 10.41
N GLN A 361 -33.36 14.50 9.43
CA GLN A 361 -32.88 13.13 9.32
C GLN A 361 -31.65 12.99 8.42
N ILE A 362 -31.32 14.00 7.61
CA ILE A 362 -30.16 13.95 6.68
C ILE A 362 -28.86 13.63 7.41
N PRO A 363 -28.51 14.17 8.60
CA PRO A 363 -27.28 13.80 9.30
C PRO A 363 -27.18 12.31 9.63
N TYR A 364 -28.32 11.63 9.80
CA TYR A 364 -28.32 10.17 10.07
C TYR A 364 -27.95 9.34 8.85
N LEU A 365 -28.09 9.87 7.62
CA LEU A 365 -27.55 9.19 6.42
C LEU A 365 -26.03 9.13 6.46
N GLY A 366 -25.38 10.20 6.94
CA GLY A 366 -23.94 10.21 7.15
C GLY A 366 -23.47 9.18 8.18
N LEU A 367 -24.26 8.99 9.25
CA LEU A 367 -24.00 7.96 10.25
C LEU A 367 -24.27 6.56 9.67
N LEU A 368 -25.40 6.38 8.98
CA LEU A 368 -25.80 5.10 8.38
C LEU A 368 -24.74 4.57 7.44
N LYS A 369 -24.22 5.39 6.51
CA LYS A 369 -23.16 4.98 5.58
C LYS A 369 -21.88 4.51 6.28
N SER A 370 -21.62 5.03 7.50
CA SER A 370 -20.41 4.69 8.26
C SER A 370 -20.57 3.42 9.10
N VAL A 371 -21.80 2.95 9.30
CA VAL A 371 -22.12 1.80 10.14
C VAL A 371 -22.48 0.58 9.31
N LEU A 372 -23.17 0.76 8.17
CA LEU A 372 -23.52 -0.35 7.28
C LEU A 372 -22.27 -1.07 6.76
N GLY A 373 -22.27 -2.39 6.90
CA GLY A 373 -21.11 -3.24 6.58
C GLY A 373 -20.07 -3.37 7.70
N TYR A 374 -20.22 -2.62 8.80
CA TYR A 374 -19.29 -2.65 9.95
C TYR A 374 -19.94 -3.11 11.26
N VAL A 375 -21.12 -3.71 11.17
CA VAL A 375 -21.87 -4.30 12.28
C VAL A 375 -22.28 -5.72 11.92
N ASP A 376 -22.61 -6.52 12.94
CA ASP A 376 -23.15 -7.85 12.74
C ASP A 376 -24.46 -7.80 11.92
N THR A 377 -24.71 -8.87 11.17
CA THR A 377 -25.97 -9.09 10.46
C THR A 377 -26.68 -10.30 11.05
N GLU A 378 -27.86 -10.66 10.51
CA GLU A 378 -28.60 -11.85 10.98
C GLU A 378 -27.78 -13.13 10.81
N HIS A 379 -26.97 -13.23 9.74
CA HIS A 379 -26.26 -14.47 9.41
C HIS A 379 -24.76 -14.44 9.67
N TYR A 380 -24.17 -13.26 9.91
CA TYR A 380 -22.73 -13.09 10.01
C TYR A 380 -22.37 -12.16 11.18
N THR A 381 -21.37 -12.52 11.94
CA THR A 381 -20.65 -11.55 12.77
C THR A 381 -19.89 -10.57 11.86
N TYR A 382 -19.55 -9.40 12.36
CA TYR A 382 -18.78 -8.40 11.61
C TYR A 382 -17.50 -8.99 10.99
N GLY A 383 -16.74 -9.77 11.75
CA GLY A 383 -15.50 -10.39 11.26
C GLY A 383 -15.75 -11.42 10.15
N GLU A 384 -16.78 -12.25 10.29
CA GLU A 384 -17.18 -13.20 9.24
C GLU A 384 -17.68 -12.49 7.99
N LEU A 385 -18.51 -11.46 8.16
CA LEU A 385 -19.03 -10.63 7.06
C LEU A 385 -17.87 -10.02 6.26
N PHE A 386 -16.91 -9.42 6.95
CA PHE A 386 -15.73 -8.81 6.34
C PHE A 386 -14.90 -9.84 5.55
N ASN A 387 -14.63 -10.99 6.14
CA ASN A 387 -13.86 -12.05 5.49
C ASN A 387 -14.60 -12.61 4.26
N GLU A 388 -15.90 -12.84 4.36
CA GLU A 388 -16.71 -13.33 3.24
C GLU A 388 -16.79 -12.31 2.08
N ILE A 389 -16.93 -11.01 2.39
CA ILE A 389 -16.90 -9.95 1.38
C ILE A 389 -15.55 -9.93 0.67
N ASN A 390 -14.44 -9.92 1.42
CA ASN A 390 -13.10 -9.86 0.83
C ASN A 390 -12.70 -11.13 0.08
N ALA A 391 -13.14 -12.30 0.54
CA ALA A 391 -12.88 -13.57 -0.16
C ALA A 391 -13.64 -13.71 -1.50
N ASN A 392 -14.72 -12.95 -1.70
CA ASN A 392 -15.61 -13.16 -2.85
C ASN A 392 -15.85 -11.91 -3.69
N THR A 393 -15.48 -10.72 -3.21
CA THR A 393 -15.74 -9.45 -3.89
C THR A 393 -14.52 -8.54 -3.86
N GLY A 394 -14.57 -7.44 -4.56
CA GLY A 394 -13.61 -6.34 -4.45
C GLY A 394 -14.02 -5.26 -3.42
N GLY A 395 -15.00 -5.56 -2.59
CA GLY A 395 -15.53 -4.67 -1.56
C GLY A 395 -16.94 -4.17 -1.84
N ILE A 396 -17.62 -3.78 -0.76
CA ILE A 396 -18.93 -3.13 -0.76
C ILE A 396 -18.83 -1.88 0.08
N ASN A 397 -19.24 -0.74 -0.46
CA ASN A 397 -19.15 0.55 0.22
C ASN A 397 -20.48 1.31 0.13
N CYS A 398 -20.84 2.00 1.21
CA CYS A 398 -21.99 2.91 1.24
C CYS A 398 -21.51 4.37 1.16
N GLY A 399 -22.26 5.20 0.43
CA GLY A 399 -21.92 6.60 0.20
C GLY A 399 -23.14 7.51 0.22
N VAL A 400 -22.89 8.81 0.24
CA VAL A 400 -23.89 9.84 -0.05
C VAL A 400 -23.31 10.70 -1.17
N GLU A 401 -24.04 10.80 -2.27
CA GLU A 401 -23.65 11.51 -3.48
C GLU A 401 -24.61 12.66 -3.74
N VAL A 402 -24.09 13.74 -4.29
CA VAL A 402 -24.91 14.87 -4.75
C VAL A 402 -24.56 15.13 -6.21
N PHE A 403 -25.55 15.09 -7.05
CA PHE A 403 -25.42 15.34 -8.49
C PHE A 403 -26.10 16.68 -8.82
N ASP A 404 -25.30 17.60 -9.34
CA ASP A 404 -25.81 18.87 -9.84
C ASP A 404 -26.25 18.72 -11.29
N ARG A 405 -27.25 19.49 -11.67
CA ARG A 405 -27.69 19.57 -13.04
C ARG A 405 -26.81 20.56 -13.82
N ALA A 406 -26.25 20.14 -14.94
CA ALA A 406 -25.29 20.94 -15.70
C ALA A 406 -25.85 22.26 -16.25
N ASP A 407 -27.17 22.37 -16.42
CA ASP A 407 -27.89 23.53 -16.97
C ASP A 407 -28.67 24.33 -15.90
N SER A 408 -28.53 23.99 -14.61
CA SER A 408 -29.17 24.66 -13.48
C SER A 408 -28.21 24.80 -12.32
N THR A 409 -28.26 25.95 -11.64
CA THR A 409 -27.51 26.19 -10.39
C THR A 409 -28.34 25.90 -9.13
N GLU A 410 -29.60 25.58 -9.31
CA GLU A 410 -30.54 25.39 -8.20
C GLU A 410 -31.04 23.94 -8.08
N GLU A 411 -30.89 23.16 -9.18
CA GLU A 411 -31.35 21.76 -9.20
C GLU A 411 -30.21 20.80 -8.90
N PHE A 412 -30.42 20.00 -7.88
CA PHE A 412 -29.51 18.91 -7.51
C PHE A 412 -30.30 17.67 -7.08
N GLN A 413 -29.66 16.50 -7.15
CA GLN A 413 -30.21 15.25 -6.66
C GLN A 413 -29.25 14.63 -5.65
N ALA A 414 -29.67 14.55 -4.40
CA ALA A 414 -28.93 13.80 -3.39
C ALA A 414 -29.37 12.34 -3.38
N MET A 415 -28.41 11.44 -3.28
CA MET A 415 -28.63 10.00 -3.29
C MET A 415 -27.82 9.31 -2.22
N PHE A 416 -28.39 8.26 -1.62
CA PHE A 416 -27.63 7.28 -0.87
C PHE A 416 -27.18 6.19 -1.84
N SER A 417 -25.87 5.91 -1.90
CA SER A 417 -25.28 4.94 -2.83
C SER A 417 -24.76 3.71 -2.09
N VAL A 418 -24.93 2.55 -2.72
CA VAL A 418 -24.28 1.30 -2.31
C VAL A 418 -23.51 0.77 -3.51
N ARG A 419 -22.21 0.83 -3.43
CA ARG A 419 -21.29 0.40 -4.48
C ARG A 419 -20.66 -0.94 -4.15
N GLY A 420 -20.66 -1.82 -5.11
CA GLY A 420 -19.98 -3.10 -5.00
C GLY A 420 -19.28 -3.48 -6.29
N LYS A 421 -18.25 -4.28 -6.17
CA LYS A 421 -17.52 -4.82 -7.31
C LYS A 421 -17.10 -6.26 -7.05
N ALA A 422 -17.21 -7.11 -8.07
CA ALA A 422 -16.81 -8.52 -7.99
C ALA A 422 -16.42 -9.05 -9.37
N LEU A 423 -15.71 -10.17 -9.40
CA LEU A 423 -15.55 -10.92 -10.65
C LEU A 423 -16.93 -11.33 -11.19
N TYR A 424 -17.10 -11.41 -12.52
CA TYR A 424 -18.37 -11.79 -13.12
C TYR A 424 -18.95 -13.11 -12.58
N THR A 425 -18.08 -14.06 -12.26
CA THR A 425 -18.47 -15.35 -11.65
C THR A 425 -18.98 -15.24 -10.22
N LYS A 426 -18.80 -14.09 -9.57
CA LYS A 426 -19.15 -13.83 -8.17
C LYS A 426 -20.24 -12.75 -8.01
N MET A 427 -20.85 -12.29 -9.11
CA MET A 427 -21.86 -11.23 -9.07
C MET A 427 -23.09 -11.62 -8.25
N ASP A 428 -23.55 -12.88 -8.34
CA ASP A 428 -24.68 -13.36 -7.53
C ASP A 428 -24.38 -13.25 -6.02
N PHE A 429 -23.15 -13.57 -5.65
CA PHE A 429 -22.68 -13.41 -4.26
C PHE A 429 -22.65 -11.94 -3.84
N LEU A 430 -22.18 -11.06 -4.70
CA LEU A 430 -22.17 -9.61 -4.45
C LEU A 430 -23.58 -9.09 -4.15
N PHE A 431 -24.57 -9.42 -4.98
CA PHE A 431 -25.96 -8.99 -4.77
C PHE A 431 -26.54 -9.58 -3.48
N LYS A 432 -26.22 -10.84 -3.16
CA LYS A 432 -26.63 -11.45 -1.89
C LYS A 432 -26.08 -10.67 -0.69
N MET A 433 -24.78 -10.32 -0.72
CA MET A 433 -24.15 -9.60 0.39
C MET A 433 -24.63 -8.15 0.52
N ILE A 434 -24.92 -7.48 -0.59
CA ILE A 434 -25.57 -6.15 -0.56
C ILE A 434 -26.95 -6.27 0.12
N GLY A 435 -27.73 -7.29 -0.22
CA GLY A 435 -29.02 -7.57 0.42
C GLY A 435 -28.88 -7.86 1.91
N GLU A 436 -27.87 -8.62 2.32
CA GLU A 436 -27.56 -8.91 3.72
C GLU A 436 -27.25 -7.63 4.51
N ILE A 437 -26.37 -6.79 3.98
CA ILE A 437 -25.99 -5.52 4.61
C ILE A 437 -27.18 -4.56 4.73
N LEU A 438 -27.97 -4.41 3.68
CA LEU A 438 -29.05 -3.43 3.64
C LEU A 438 -30.30 -3.84 4.44
N ASN A 439 -30.60 -5.14 4.48
CA ASN A 439 -31.88 -5.59 5.04
C ASN A 439 -31.72 -6.36 6.37
N LEU A 440 -30.57 -6.94 6.63
CA LEU A 440 -30.36 -7.89 7.72
C LEU A 440 -29.28 -7.42 8.72
N SER A 441 -28.75 -6.22 8.60
CA SER A 441 -27.88 -5.63 9.63
C SER A 441 -28.61 -5.52 10.95
N LEU A 442 -27.94 -5.85 12.06
CA LEU A 442 -28.54 -5.79 13.40
C LEU A 442 -28.95 -4.38 13.82
N ILE A 443 -28.46 -3.35 13.13
CA ILE A 443 -28.96 -1.98 13.26
C ILE A 443 -30.48 -1.87 12.97
N HIS A 444 -31.04 -2.78 12.15
CA HIS A 444 -32.46 -2.84 11.82
C HIS A 444 -33.24 -3.78 12.74
N ILE A 445 -32.57 -4.73 13.38
CA ILE A 445 -33.19 -5.85 14.10
C ILE A 445 -33.23 -5.61 15.61
N SER A 446 -32.32 -4.85 16.18
CA SER A 446 -32.30 -4.55 17.60
C SER A 446 -33.20 -3.37 17.94
N GLU A 447 -34.51 -3.60 18.13
CA GLU A 447 -35.27 -2.75 19.03
C GLU A 447 -34.68 -2.92 20.45
N PRO A 448 -34.27 -1.82 21.12
CA PRO A 448 -33.95 -1.92 22.51
C PRO A 448 -35.25 -2.19 23.27
N THR A 449 -35.55 -3.44 23.57
CA THR A 449 -36.55 -3.79 24.59
C THR A 449 -36.02 -3.27 25.91
N ARG A 450 -36.23 -1.99 26.17
CA ARG A 450 -36.26 -1.45 27.52
C ARG A 450 -37.48 -2.05 28.25
N ARG A 451 -37.32 -3.27 28.72
CA ARG A 451 -38.09 -3.69 29.87
C ARG A 451 -37.49 -2.99 31.07
N THR A 452 -38.06 -1.86 31.46
CA THR A 452 -37.93 -1.32 32.81
C THR A 452 -38.45 -2.40 33.74
N PRO A 453 -37.68 -2.90 34.69
CA PRO A 453 -38.26 -3.66 35.79
C PRO A 453 -39.10 -2.69 36.63
N ILE A 454 -40.30 -3.10 36.92
CA ILE A 454 -41.19 -2.49 37.93
C ILE A 454 -40.59 -2.74 39.30
#